data_61b6f3acbd11c1b1a61a006fee0205ce
#
_entry.id   61b6f3acbd11c1b1a61a006fee0205ce
#
_cell.length_a   1.000
_cell.length_b   1.000
_cell.length_c   1.000
_cell.angle_alpha   90.00
_cell.angle_beta   90.00
_cell.angle_gamma   90.00
#
_symmetry.space_group_name_H-M   'P 1'
#
loop_
_entity.id
_entity.type
_entity.pdbx_description
1 polymer ?
#
loop_
_entity_poly.entity_id
_entity_poly.type
_entity_poly.pdbx_seq_one_letter_code
_entity_poly.pdbx_strand_id
1 'polypeptide(L)'
;MRSLRLLPVLGAAALALAACSGGAPTPEATASSDDSQVPARPVVLNVYAAASLTETFGELETDFEAANPEVDVRFNFAGSQDLVTQLGEGADVDVLATANESTMKKAADAGQVDEQTIFVTNTLTLITTPGNPAGVTGLDSSLDGVKLVICAPEVPCGKLTKTLTDKLGVTLNPVSEEQAVTDVRGKVSSGQADAGIVYKTDALAEGDAVDTVEIQGADEAVNKYPIALVSASTKKDYGQKWIDLVLSTGGQAILEEAGFTPAAK
;
A
#
# COMPACT_ATOMS: atom_id res chain seq x y z
N MET A 1 -56.16 0.64 3.84
CA MET A 1 -57.31 1.24 4.55
C MET A 1 -56.80 2.07 5.72
N ARG A 2 -57.35 3.29 5.87
CA ARG A 2 -57.13 4.37 6.87
C ARG A 2 -55.92 5.25 6.62
N SER A 3 -56.03 6.34 5.83
CA SER A 3 -56.68 7.67 6.10
C SER A 3 -55.97 8.45 7.18
N LEU A 4 -55.16 9.47 6.76
CA LEU A 4 -55.50 10.88 6.66
C LEU A 4 -55.62 11.60 8.02
N ARG A 5 -54.83 12.65 8.25
CA ARG A 5 -55.34 13.99 8.61
C ARG A 5 -54.24 15.04 8.65
N LEU A 6 -54.32 15.98 7.75
CA LEU A 6 -53.77 17.35 7.83
C LEU A 6 -54.54 18.17 8.86
N LEU A 7 -53.87 19.16 9.46
CA LEU A 7 -54.51 20.43 9.87
C LEU A 7 -53.45 21.55 9.99
N PRO A 8 -53.69 22.74 9.43
CA PRO A 8 -52.80 23.90 9.55
C PRO A 8 -53.28 24.85 10.66
N VAL A 9 -52.34 25.64 11.23
CA VAL A 9 -52.71 26.81 12.05
C VAL A 9 -51.99 28.03 11.50
N LEU A 10 -52.78 28.93 10.93
CA LEU A 10 -52.44 30.33 10.68
C LEU A 10 -52.55 31.11 11.99
N GLY A 11 -51.66 32.08 12.20
CA GLY A 11 -51.81 33.11 13.23
C GLY A 11 -51.08 34.37 12.80
N ALA A 12 -51.84 35.41 12.55
CA ALA A 12 -51.45 36.71 11.97
C ALA A 12 -51.13 37.79 13.00
N ALA A 13 -50.23 38.68 12.58
CA ALA A 13 -50.22 40.14 12.77
C ALA A 13 -50.10 40.79 14.17
N ALA A 14 -49.16 41.69 14.30
CA ALA A 14 -49.46 43.12 14.64
C ALA A 14 -48.19 44.00 14.50
N LEU A 15 -48.34 45.06 13.70
CA LEU A 15 -47.44 46.20 13.60
C LEU A 15 -47.54 47.08 14.88
N ALA A 16 -46.40 47.66 15.29
CA ALA A 16 -46.36 48.90 16.04
C ALA A 16 -45.13 49.72 15.63
N LEU A 17 -45.39 50.84 14.93
CA LEU A 17 -44.40 51.93 14.72
C LEU A 17 -44.35 52.78 15.99
N ALA A 18 -43.17 53.13 16.44
CA ALA A 18 -42.90 54.31 17.23
C ALA A 18 -41.53 54.89 16.84
N ALA A 19 -41.57 56.06 16.23
CA ALA A 19 -40.38 56.89 15.98
C ALA A 19 -40.09 57.75 17.20
N CYS A 20 -38.80 57.85 17.59
CA CYS A 20 -38.29 59.03 18.30
C CYS A 20 -36.79 59.19 18.00
N SER A 21 -36.49 60.37 17.51
CA SER A 21 -35.13 60.89 17.18
C SER A 21 -34.29 61.17 18.44
N GLY A 22 -33.01 60.90 18.36
CA GLY A 22 -32.03 61.33 19.35
C GLY A 22 -30.65 60.94 18.89
N GLY A 23 -29.88 61.91 18.33
CA GLY A 23 -28.51 61.69 17.88
C GLY A 23 -27.53 61.63 19.06
N ALA A 24 -26.61 60.69 18.98
CA ALA A 24 -25.36 60.68 19.71
C ALA A 24 -24.30 59.91 18.90
N PRO A 25 -23.03 60.21 19.06
CA PRO A 25 -21.97 59.86 18.09
C PRO A 25 -21.68 58.36 18.05
N THR A 26 -21.55 57.85 16.85
CA THR A 26 -21.18 56.49 16.51
C THR A 26 -19.73 56.21 16.99
N PRO A 27 -19.49 55.20 17.82
CA PRO A 27 -18.16 54.62 17.90
C PRO A 27 -17.91 53.84 16.62
N GLU A 28 -16.87 54.20 15.94
CA GLU A 28 -16.28 53.45 14.81
C GLU A 28 -15.97 52.03 15.30
N ALA A 29 -16.84 51.09 14.94
CA ALA A 29 -16.60 49.67 15.14
C ALA A 29 -15.49 49.31 14.17
N THR A 30 -14.26 49.24 14.65
CA THR A 30 -13.18 48.48 14.04
C THR A 30 -13.70 47.05 13.84
N ALA A 31 -14.09 46.74 12.63
CA ALA A 31 -14.30 45.39 12.21
C ALA A 31 -12.96 44.67 12.29
N SER A 32 -12.70 44.00 13.42
CA SER A 32 -11.72 42.93 13.47
C SER A 32 -12.23 41.86 12.52
N SER A 33 -11.64 41.81 11.33
CA SER A 33 -11.72 40.64 10.49
C SER A 33 -11.04 39.51 11.26
N ASP A 34 -11.84 38.80 12.03
CA ASP A 34 -11.49 37.46 12.51
C ASP A 34 -11.42 36.57 11.24
N ASP A 35 -10.23 36.55 10.66
CA ASP A 35 -9.85 35.64 9.60
C ASP A 35 -9.74 34.26 10.25
N SER A 36 -10.90 33.67 10.53
CA SER A 36 -11.02 32.28 10.90
C SER A 36 -10.54 31.49 9.72
N GLN A 37 -9.23 31.25 9.62
CA GLN A 37 -8.63 30.33 8.66
C GLN A 37 -9.29 28.97 8.87
N VAL A 38 -10.25 28.65 8.02
CA VAL A 38 -10.70 27.27 7.85
C VAL A 38 -9.44 26.49 7.50
N PRO A 39 -9.06 25.48 8.31
CA PRO A 39 -7.85 24.71 8.00
C PRO A 39 -8.00 24.17 6.57
N ALA A 40 -7.02 24.49 5.74
CA ALA A 40 -6.99 23.96 4.38
C ALA A 40 -7.10 22.44 4.46
N ARG A 41 -7.97 21.85 3.63
CA ARG A 41 -8.06 20.39 3.59
C ARG A 41 -6.69 19.86 3.14
N PRO A 42 -6.16 18.80 3.79
CA PRO A 42 -4.88 18.24 3.40
C PRO A 42 -4.93 17.78 1.94
N VAL A 43 -3.81 17.88 1.27
CA VAL A 43 -3.61 17.28 -0.06
C VAL A 43 -3.48 15.77 0.14
N VAL A 44 -4.43 15.00 -0.38
CA VAL A 44 -4.35 13.53 -0.31
C VAL A 44 -3.44 13.03 -1.41
N LEU A 45 -2.34 12.34 -1.05
CA LEU A 45 -1.43 11.67 -1.96
C LEU A 45 -1.75 10.17 -1.97
N ASN A 46 -2.29 9.64 -3.07
CA ASN A 46 -2.64 8.23 -3.19
C ASN A 46 -1.45 7.42 -3.72
N VAL A 47 -0.89 6.56 -2.88
CA VAL A 47 0.24 5.68 -3.20
C VAL A 47 -0.24 4.24 -3.27
N TYR A 48 -0.19 3.65 -4.47
CA TYR A 48 -0.48 2.24 -4.68
C TYR A 48 0.82 1.45 -4.65
N ALA A 49 0.96 0.54 -3.69
CA ALA A 49 2.20 -0.17 -3.44
C ALA A 49 1.99 -1.68 -3.24
N ALA A 50 2.94 -2.47 -3.74
CA ALA A 50 2.94 -3.91 -3.51
C ALA A 50 2.80 -4.25 -2.03
N ALA A 51 2.02 -5.28 -1.70
CA ALA A 51 1.72 -5.69 -0.32
C ALA A 51 2.97 -5.89 0.56
N SER A 52 4.08 -6.37 -0.03
CA SER A 52 5.37 -6.53 0.66
C SER A 52 6.05 -5.22 1.09
N LEU A 53 5.50 -4.05 0.72
CA LEU A 53 6.01 -2.74 1.09
C LEU A 53 5.24 -2.12 2.27
N THR A 54 4.24 -2.83 2.82
CA THR A 54 3.31 -2.30 3.84
C THR A 54 4.04 -1.69 5.02
N GLU A 55 4.97 -2.42 5.62
CA GLU A 55 5.67 -2.01 6.83
C GLU A 55 6.61 -0.82 6.55
N THR A 56 7.43 -0.93 5.50
CA THR A 56 8.45 0.08 5.17
C THR A 56 7.83 1.39 4.68
N PHE A 57 6.77 1.30 3.87
CA PHE A 57 6.08 2.51 3.39
C PHE A 57 5.27 3.19 4.50
N GLY A 58 4.72 2.42 5.46
CA GLY A 58 4.10 2.99 6.65
C GLY A 58 5.11 3.72 7.56
N GLU A 59 6.35 3.26 7.64
CA GLU A 59 7.41 3.98 8.35
C GLU A 59 7.81 5.28 7.61
N LEU A 60 8.02 5.19 6.29
CA LEU A 60 8.32 6.35 5.45
C LEU A 60 7.21 7.41 5.43
N GLU A 61 5.94 7.02 5.59
CA GLU A 61 4.80 7.92 5.71
C GLU A 61 5.00 8.92 6.85
N THR A 62 5.43 8.42 8.01
CA THR A 62 5.67 9.25 9.20
C THR A 62 6.68 10.37 8.91
N ASP A 63 7.79 10.03 8.25
CA ASP A 63 8.83 10.99 7.90
C ASP A 63 8.34 11.97 6.81
N PHE A 64 7.58 11.45 5.83
CA PHE A 64 7.06 12.26 4.74
C PHE A 64 6.06 13.31 5.22
N GLU A 65 5.10 12.92 6.04
CA GLU A 65 4.06 13.82 6.56
C GLU A 65 4.64 14.83 7.56
N ALA A 66 5.64 14.43 8.35
CA ALA A 66 6.38 15.36 9.21
C ALA A 66 7.09 16.47 8.39
N ALA A 67 7.61 16.13 7.21
CA ALA A 67 8.25 17.08 6.29
C ALA A 67 7.25 17.85 5.41
N ASN A 68 6.02 17.36 5.23
CA ASN A 68 4.97 17.94 4.39
C ASN A 68 3.62 17.92 5.15
N PRO A 69 3.44 18.76 6.20
CA PRO A 69 2.29 18.68 7.10
C PRO A 69 0.94 19.01 6.44
N GLU A 70 0.96 19.52 5.21
CA GLU A 70 -0.23 19.74 4.39
C GLU A 70 -0.65 18.52 3.58
N VAL A 71 0.11 17.39 3.62
CA VAL A 71 -0.16 16.16 2.86
C VAL A 71 -0.65 15.05 3.79
N ASP A 72 -1.65 14.31 3.32
CA ASP A 72 -2.18 13.06 3.91
C ASP A 72 -1.87 11.95 2.90
N VAL A 73 -0.93 11.07 3.20
CA VAL A 73 -0.58 9.93 2.33
C VAL A 73 -1.59 8.81 2.56
N ARG A 74 -2.13 8.28 1.48
CA ARG A 74 -3.07 7.16 1.53
C ARG A 74 -2.57 6.00 0.70
N PHE A 75 -2.39 4.89 1.36
CA PHE A 75 -1.96 3.67 0.69
C PHE A 75 -3.11 2.78 0.25
N ASN A 76 -2.87 2.10 -0.87
CA ASN A 76 -3.53 0.87 -1.22
C ASN A 76 -2.45 -0.21 -1.37
N PHE A 77 -2.35 -1.11 -0.40
CA PHE A 77 -1.44 -2.24 -0.43
C PHE A 77 -2.17 -3.48 -0.94
N ALA A 78 -1.71 -4.03 -2.05
CA ALA A 78 -2.30 -5.23 -2.67
C ALA A 78 -1.27 -5.98 -3.52
N GLY A 79 -1.68 -7.08 -4.13
CA GLY A 79 -0.91 -7.70 -5.20
C GLY A 79 -0.69 -6.70 -6.34
N SER A 80 0.54 -6.61 -6.85
CA SER A 80 0.87 -5.61 -7.87
C SER A 80 0.00 -5.73 -9.13
N GLN A 81 -0.46 -6.94 -9.48
CA GLN A 81 -1.35 -7.18 -10.61
C GLN A 81 -2.73 -6.51 -10.43
N ASP A 82 -3.24 -6.49 -9.18
CA ASP A 82 -4.51 -5.86 -8.84
C ASP A 82 -4.38 -4.34 -8.85
N LEU A 83 -3.26 -3.80 -8.34
CA LEU A 83 -2.98 -2.37 -8.38
C LEU A 83 -2.95 -1.82 -9.80
N VAL A 84 -2.28 -2.53 -10.72
CA VAL A 84 -2.24 -2.15 -12.15
C VAL A 84 -3.61 -2.28 -12.81
N THR A 85 -4.40 -3.29 -12.42
CA THR A 85 -5.78 -3.43 -12.90
C THR A 85 -6.66 -2.27 -12.44
N GLN A 86 -6.62 -1.92 -11.15
CA GLN A 86 -7.36 -0.79 -10.59
C GLN A 86 -6.95 0.54 -11.24
N LEU A 87 -5.65 0.75 -11.47
CA LEU A 87 -5.16 1.91 -12.21
C LEU A 87 -5.75 1.94 -13.63
N GLY A 88 -5.79 0.79 -14.31
CA GLY A 88 -6.41 0.64 -15.64
C GLY A 88 -7.91 0.92 -15.66
N GLU A 89 -8.60 0.67 -14.57
CA GLU A 89 -10.02 0.96 -14.35
C GLU A 89 -10.29 2.42 -13.96
N GLY A 90 -9.24 3.23 -13.82
CA GLY A 90 -9.36 4.67 -13.55
C GLY A 90 -9.33 5.05 -12.07
N ALA A 91 -8.73 4.23 -11.22
CA ALA A 91 -8.50 4.62 -9.82
C ALA A 91 -7.65 5.90 -9.74
N ASP A 92 -7.95 6.77 -8.76
CA ASP A 92 -7.17 7.98 -8.46
C ASP A 92 -5.87 7.59 -7.76
N VAL A 93 -4.78 7.51 -8.52
CA VAL A 93 -3.45 7.08 -8.05
C VAL A 93 -2.43 8.14 -8.45
N ASP A 94 -1.52 8.45 -7.55
CA ASP A 94 -0.45 9.43 -7.79
C ASP A 94 0.91 8.75 -8.00
N VAL A 95 1.19 7.70 -7.22
CA VAL A 95 2.42 6.92 -7.28
C VAL A 95 2.09 5.43 -7.32
N LEU A 96 2.77 4.70 -8.19
CA LEU A 96 2.68 3.23 -8.28
C LEU A 96 4.05 2.61 -7.97
N ALA A 97 4.09 1.65 -7.01
CA ALA A 97 5.25 0.83 -6.70
C ALA A 97 4.89 -0.65 -6.80
N THR A 98 5.58 -1.40 -7.66
CA THR A 98 5.29 -2.83 -7.89
C THR A 98 6.43 -3.73 -7.46
N ALA A 99 6.12 -5.00 -7.11
CA ALA A 99 7.10 -5.97 -6.68
C ALA A 99 7.84 -6.68 -7.83
N ASN A 100 7.59 -6.31 -9.08
CA ASN A 100 8.42 -6.75 -10.21
C ASN A 100 8.28 -5.83 -11.44
N GLU A 101 9.29 -5.87 -12.31
CA GLU A 101 9.34 -5.10 -13.54
C GLU A 101 8.24 -5.49 -14.54
N SER A 102 7.88 -6.78 -14.62
CA SER A 102 6.91 -7.25 -15.62
C SER A 102 5.49 -6.73 -15.35
N THR A 103 5.16 -6.44 -14.10
CA THR A 103 3.86 -5.85 -13.73
C THR A 103 3.87 -4.34 -13.98
N MET A 104 4.93 -3.61 -13.59
CA MET A 104 5.09 -2.20 -13.91
C MET A 104 5.08 -1.96 -15.43
N LYS A 105 5.74 -2.85 -16.19
CA LYS A 105 5.75 -2.75 -17.65
C LYS A 105 4.35 -2.75 -18.28
N LYS A 106 3.37 -3.45 -17.69
CA LYS A 106 1.99 -3.41 -18.18
C LYS A 106 1.39 -2.01 -18.06
N ALA A 107 1.62 -1.33 -16.92
CA ALA A 107 1.17 0.05 -16.72
C ALA A 107 1.91 1.02 -17.66
N ALA A 108 3.23 0.82 -17.86
CA ALA A 108 4.04 1.62 -18.75
C ALA A 108 3.63 1.44 -20.24
N ASP A 109 3.41 0.20 -20.69
CA ASP A 109 2.95 -0.10 -22.05
C ASP A 109 1.56 0.51 -22.33
N ALA A 110 0.73 0.67 -21.30
CA ALA A 110 -0.57 1.34 -21.35
C ALA A 110 -0.46 2.88 -21.25
N GLY A 111 0.75 3.44 -21.08
CA GLY A 111 0.98 4.89 -20.94
C GLY A 111 0.46 5.47 -19.61
N GLN A 112 0.28 4.63 -18.59
CA GLN A 112 -0.33 5.03 -17.31
C GLN A 112 0.68 5.56 -16.30
N VAL A 113 1.97 5.29 -16.47
CA VAL A 113 3.05 5.74 -15.61
C VAL A 113 4.13 6.46 -16.40
N ASP A 114 4.82 7.38 -15.74
CA ASP A 114 5.99 8.07 -16.28
C ASP A 114 7.23 7.15 -16.18
N GLU A 115 8.44 7.71 -16.31
CA GLU A 115 9.67 6.94 -16.18
C GLU A 115 9.76 6.24 -14.82
N GLN A 116 10.07 4.94 -14.86
CA GLN A 116 10.17 4.12 -13.65
C GLN A 116 11.62 4.02 -13.17
N THR A 117 11.80 3.94 -11.86
CA THR A 117 13.10 3.72 -11.21
C THR A 117 13.05 2.45 -10.37
N ILE A 118 14.04 1.55 -10.53
CA ILE A 118 14.21 0.42 -9.62
C ILE A 118 14.82 0.94 -8.33
N PHE A 119 14.15 0.71 -7.20
CA PHE A 119 14.61 1.23 -5.91
C PHE A 119 15.16 0.16 -4.97
N VAL A 120 14.64 -1.08 -5.02
CA VAL A 120 15.14 -2.23 -4.25
C VAL A 120 14.95 -3.53 -5.01
N THR A 121 15.54 -4.61 -4.48
CA THR A 121 15.30 -5.99 -4.90
C THR A 121 14.92 -6.86 -3.69
N ASN A 122 14.27 -8.01 -3.96
CA ASN A 122 13.87 -8.95 -2.93
C ASN A 122 14.00 -10.39 -3.44
N THR A 123 14.20 -11.33 -2.51
CA THR A 123 14.31 -12.76 -2.78
C THR A 123 13.24 -13.54 -2.01
N LEU A 124 12.97 -14.78 -2.42
CA LEU A 124 12.03 -15.67 -1.74
C LEU A 124 12.69 -16.43 -0.58
N THR A 125 11.87 -16.77 0.39
CA THR A 125 12.16 -17.71 1.46
C THR A 125 10.93 -18.57 1.73
N LEU A 126 11.12 -19.71 2.38
CA LEU A 126 10.02 -20.47 2.98
C LEU A 126 9.78 -19.99 4.41
N ILE A 127 8.53 -19.94 4.81
CA ILE A 127 8.12 -19.77 6.21
C ILE A 127 7.31 -20.97 6.64
N THR A 128 7.42 -21.31 7.92
CA THR A 128 6.64 -22.37 8.58
C THR A 128 6.03 -21.84 9.85
N THR A 129 5.06 -22.55 10.39
CA THR A 129 4.63 -22.28 11.77
C THR A 129 5.79 -22.50 12.75
N PRO A 130 5.81 -21.80 13.92
CA PRO A 130 6.90 -21.88 14.88
C PRO A 130 7.25 -23.30 15.29
N GLY A 131 8.54 -23.62 15.33
CA GLY A 131 9.07 -24.95 15.63
C GLY A 131 9.08 -25.89 14.43
N ASN A 132 8.61 -25.45 13.26
CA ASN A 132 8.58 -26.22 12.00
C ASN A 132 8.07 -27.66 12.20
N PRO A 133 6.88 -27.86 12.74
CA PRO A 133 6.36 -29.22 13.07
C PRO A 133 6.15 -30.09 11.81
N ALA A 134 6.02 -29.46 10.63
CA ALA A 134 5.92 -30.17 9.35
C ALA A 134 7.27 -30.70 8.85
N GLY A 135 8.39 -30.27 9.46
CA GLY A 135 9.74 -30.73 9.10
C GLY A 135 10.20 -30.28 7.70
N VAL A 136 9.74 -29.11 7.25
CA VAL A 136 10.13 -28.53 5.95
C VAL A 136 11.62 -28.16 5.97
N THR A 137 12.35 -28.58 4.94
CA THR A 137 13.81 -28.37 4.83
C THR A 137 14.23 -27.53 3.62
N GLY A 138 13.31 -27.29 2.66
CA GLY A 138 13.57 -26.53 1.44
C GLY A 138 12.49 -26.72 0.40
N LEU A 139 12.77 -26.28 -0.82
CA LEU A 139 11.93 -26.62 -1.99
C LEU A 139 12.27 -28.04 -2.48
N ASP A 140 11.85 -29.03 -1.72
CA ASP A 140 12.14 -30.45 -1.95
C ASP A 140 10.97 -31.35 -1.50
N SER A 141 11.19 -32.65 -1.42
CA SER A 141 10.17 -33.62 -1.01
C SER A 141 9.68 -33.44 0.43
N SER A 142 10.31 -32.60 1.26
CA SER A 142 9.81 -32.26 2.60
C SER A 142 8.49 -31.50 2.56
N LEU A 143 8.12 -30.96 1.39
CA LEU A 143 6.82 -30.32 1.16
C LEU A 143 5.70 -31.30 0.80
N ASP A 144 6.00 -32.61 0.64
CA ASP A 144 4.99 -33.61 0.30
C ASP A 144 4.01 -33.80 1.46
N GLY A 145 2.72 -33.54 1.20
CA GLY A 145 1.66 -33.63 2.20
C GLY A 145 1.57 -32.45 3.18
N VAL A 146 2.43 -31.45 3.05
CA VAL A 146 2.38 -30.20 3.81
C VAL A 146 1.26 -29.31 3.27
N LYS A 147 0.53 -28.63 4.13
CA LYS A 147 -0.41 -27.57 3.71
C LYS A 147 0.38 -26.33 3.28
N LEU A 148 0.93 -26.40 2.08
CA LEU A 148 1.69 -25.32 1.47
C LEU A 148 0.75 -24.27 0.88
N VAL A 149 0.99 -22.99 1.17
CA VAL A 149 0.35 -21.86 0.50
C VAL A 149 1.40 -21.03 -0.24
N ILE A 150 1.05 -20.54 -1.41
CA ILE A 150 1.92 -19.71 -2.26
C ILE A 150 1.13 -18.56 -2.87
N CYS A 151 1.82 -17.62 -3.48
CA CYS A 151 1.16 -16.63 -4.32
C CYS A 151 0.68 -17.25 -5.65
N ALA A 152 -0.46 -16.76 -6.15
CA ALA A 152 -0.97 -17.13 -7.47
C ALA A 152 0.02 -16.76 -8.60
N PRO A 153 0.01 -17.47 -9.75
CA PRO A 153 1.01 -17.29 -10.80
C PRO A 153 1.08 -15.88 -11.42
N GLU A 154 0.00 -15.12 -11.38
CA GLU A 154 -0.04 -13.74 -11.87
C GLU A 154 0.57 -12.73 -10.90
N VAL A 155 0.69 -13.07 -9.62
CA VAL A 155 1.28 -12.24 -8.57
C VAL A 155 2.80 -12.22 -8.70
N PRO A 156 3.51 -11.10 -8.40
CA PRO A 156 4.97 -11.05 -8.50
C PRO A 156 5.72 -12.16 -7.74
N CYS A 157 5.31 -12.48 -6.49
CA CYS A 157 5.88 -13.59 -5.71
C CYS A 157 5.60 -14.95 -6.36
N GLY A 158 4.40 -15.18 -6.91
CA GLY A 158 4.06 -16.42 -7.60
C GLY A 158 4.87 -16.62 -8.89
N LYS A 159 5.07 -15.56 -9.68
CA LYS A 159 5.96 -15.60 -10.85
C LYS A 159 7.39 -15.95 -10.48
N LEU A 160 7.90 -15.35 -9.39
CA LEU A 160 9.25 -15.64 -8.93
C LEU A 160 9.35 -17.08 -8.39
N THR A 161 8.33 -17.55 -7.64
CA THR A 161 8.22 -18.93 -7.20
C THR A 161 8.30 -19.90 -8.38
N LYS A 162 7.50 -19.64 -9.44
CA LYS A 162 7.52 -20.47 -10.65
C LYS A 162 8.90 -20.45 -11.32
N THR A 163 9.53 -19.29 -11.44
CA THR A 163 10.89 -19.19 -12.03
C THR A 163 11.89 -20.02 -11.25
N LEU A 164 11.82 -19.98 -9.92
CA LEU A 164 12.73 -20.71 -9.04
C LEU A 164 12.47 -22.22 -9.09
N THR A 165 11.21 -22.64 -9.04
CA THR A 165 10.83 -24.06 -9.11
C THR A 165 11.16 -24.68 -10.48
N ASP A 166 10.94 -23.95 -11.58
CA ASP A 166 11.34 -24.41 -12.92
C ASP A 166 12.87 -24.63 -13.00
N LYS A 167 13.65 -23.70 -12.41
CA LYS A 167 15.11 -23.79 -12.38
C LYS A 167 15.61 -24.97 -11.55
N LEU A 168 14.96 -25.23 -10.42
CA LEU A 168 15.30 -26.33 -9.50
C LEU A 168 14.72 -27.67 -9.93
N GLY A 169 13.82 -27.70 -10.93
CA GLY A 169 13.11 -28.92 -11.34
C GLY A 169 12.13 -29.44 -10.30
N VAL A 170 11.59 -28.55 -9.45
CA VAL A 170 10.65 -28.89 -8.37
C VAL A 170 9.21 -28.61 -8.83
N THR A 171 8.30 -29.51 -8.49
CA THR A 171 6.86 -29.31 -8.67
C THR A 171 6.21 -29.14 -7.31
N LEU A 172 5.47 -28.04 -7.13
CA LEU A 172 4.74 -27.75 -5.90
C LEU A 172 3.27 -28.16 -6.04
N ASN A 173 2.68 -28.61 -4.92
CA ASN A 173 1.26 -28.92 -4.82
C ASN A 173 0.63 -28.05 -3.71
N PRO A 174 0.44 -26.74 -3.92
CA PRO A 174 -0.12 -25.87 -2.91
C PRO A 174 -1.59 -26.20 -2.66
N VAL A 175 -2.03 -26.08 -1.39
CA VAL A 175 -3.45 -26.20 -1.02
C VAL A 175 -4.23 -24.92 -1.31
N SER A 176 -3.53 -23.79 -1.51
CA SER A 176 -4.13 -22.49 -1.83
C SER A 176 -3.11 -21.58 -2.52
N GLU A 177 -3.60 -20.74 -3.42
CA GLU A 177 -2.85 -19.73 -4.16
C GLU A 177 -3.46 -18.34 -3.85
N GLU A 178 -2.63 -17.40 -3.36
CA GLU A 178 -3.08 -16.14 -2.81
C GLU A 178 -2.81 -14.97 -3.76
N GLN A 179 -3.68 -13.94 -3.69
CA GLN A 179 -3.57 -12.75 -4.54
C GLN A 179 -2.58 -11.71 -4.01
N ALA A 180 -2.13 -11.84 -2.75
CA ALA A 180 -1.09 -11.02 -2.16
C ALA A 180 -0.17 -11.87 -1.27
N VAL A 181 1.10 -11.46 -1.13
CA VAL A 181 2.07 -12.18 -0.29
C VAL A 181 1.72 -12.09 1.19
N THR A 182 1.07 -11.01 1.61
CA THR A 182 0.56 -10.82 2.98
C THR A 182 -0.49 -11.87 3.35
N ASP A 183 -1.28 -12.35 2.39
CA ASP A 183 -2.24 -13.43 2.64
C ASP A 183 -1.54 -14.78 2.85
N VAL A 184 -0.44 -15.03 2.12
CA VAL A 184 0.41 -16.22 2.32
C VAL A 184 0.97 -16.22 3.73
N ARG A 185 1.67 -15.14 4.13
CA ARG A 185 2.29 -15.04 5.46
C ARG A 185 1.25 -15.12 6.58
N GLY A 186 0.10 -14.44 6.43
CA GLY A 186 -0.97 -14.45 7.41
C GLY A 186 -1.60 -15.82 7.62
N LYS A 187 -1.71 -16.66 6.57
CA LYS A 187 -2.18 -18.04 6.71
C LYS A 187 -1.20 -18.93 7.47
N VAL A 188 0.09 -18.72 7.30
CA VAL A 188 1.11 -19.48 8.05
C VAL A 188 1.20 -18.99 9.48
N SER A 189 1.33 -17.70 9.72
CA SER A 189 1.45 -17.14 11.09
C SER A 189 0.20 -17.41 11.95
N SER A 190 -0.98 -17.51 11.34
CA SER A 190 -2.22 -17.89 12.04
C SER A 190 -2.43 -19.42 12.18
N GLY A 191 -1.52 -20.26 11.66
CA GLY A 191 -1.63 -21.71 11.71
C GLY A 191 -2.69 -22.32 10.77
N GLN A 192 -3.19 -21.56 9.80
CA GLN A 192 -4.11 -22.08 8.79
C GLN A 192 -3.38 -22.90 7.72
N ALA A 193 -2.08 -22.63 7.52
CA ALA A 193 -1.17 -23.38 6.67
C ALA A 193 0.07 -23.81 7.46
N ASP A 194 0.72 -24.88 7.04
CA ASP A 194 1.92 -25.40 7.70
C ASP A 194 3.18 -24.67 7.18
N ALA A 195 3.18 -24.29 5.89
CA ALA A 195 4.27 -23.59 5.23
C ALA A 195 3.78 -22.65 4.14
N GLY A 196 4.62 -21.66 3.80
CA GLY A 196 4.36 -20.72 2.71
C GLY A 196 5.64 -20.23 2.04
N ILE A 197 5.52 -19.79 0.78
CA ILE A 197 6.61 -19.12 0.06
C ILE A 197 6.30 -17.63 0.02
N VAL A 198 7.18 -16.84 0.63
CA VAL A 198 7.06 -15.38 0.77
C VAL A 198 8.37 -14.71 0.41
N TYR A 199 8.41 -13.38 0.42
CA TYR A 199 9.70 -12.68 0.35
C TYR A 199 10.42 -12.72 1.71
N LYS A 200 11.74 -12.55 1.68
CA LYS A 200 12.55 -12.47 2.89
C LYS A 200 12.07 -11.35 3.82
N THR A 201 11.65 -10.23 3.28
CA THR A 201 11.10 -9.10 4.05
C THR A 201 9.80 -9.44 4.77
N ASP A 202 8.90 -10.23 4.14
CA ASP A 202 7.66 -10.68 4.77
C ASP A 202 7.94 -11.60 5.96
N ALA A 203 8.93 -12.48 5.83
CA ALA A 203 9.34 -13.35 6.92
C ALA A 203 9.93 -12.57 8.10
N LEU A 204 10.75 -11.54 7.81
CA LEU A 204 11.32 -10.66 8.84
C LEU A 204 10.24 -9.84 9.55
N ALA A 205 9.23 -9.36 8.82
CA ALA A 205 8.12 -8.60 9.38
C ALA A 205 7.23 -9.43 10.33
N GLU A 206 7.11 -10.75 10.11
CA GLU A 206 6.36 -11.65 11.01
C GLU A 206 7.13 -11.98 12.29
N GLY A 207 8.46 -11.82 12.30
CA GLY A 207 9.30 -12.09 13.47
C GLY A 207 9.10 -13.52 14.01
N ASP A 208 8.88 -13.64 15.32
CA ASP A 208 8.73 -14.93 16.01
C ASP A 208 7.41 -15.68 15.70
N ALA A 209 6.51 -15.08 14.90
CA ALA A 209 5.26 -15.74 14.49
C ALA A 209 5.46 -16.81 13.42
N VAL A 210 6.64 -16.85 12.79
CA VAL A 210 7.02 -17.87 11.81
C VAL A 210 8.49 -18.25 11.97
N ASP A 211 8.85 -19.48 11.58
CA ASP A 211 10.23 -19.86 11.34
C ASP A 211 10.55 -19.76 9.85
N THR A 212 11.81 -19.43 9.54
CA THR A 212 12.30 -19.33 8.16
C THR A 212 13.09 -20.57 7.77
N VAL A 213 12.88 -21.03 6.54
CA VAL A 213 13.67 -22.09 5.91
C VAL A 213 14.25 -21.54 4.61
N GLU A 214 15.57 -21.61 4.48
CA GLU A 214 16.28 -21.10 3.32
C GLU A 214 15.89 -21.89 2.06
N ILE A 215 15.69 -21.18 0.95
CA ILE A 215 15.52 -21.79 -0.37
C ILE A 215 16.87 -21.74 -1.08
N GLN A 216 17.45 -22.91 -1.34
CA GLN A 216 18.72 -22.99 -2.06
C GLN A 216 18.60 -22.37 -3.47
N GLY A 217 19.48 -21.42 -3.79
CA GLY A 217 19.49 -20.71 -5.07
C GLY A 217 18.45 -19.59 -5.18
N ALA A 218 17.80 -19.19 -4.08
CA ALA A 218 16.87 -18.05 -4.09
C ALA A 218 17.54 -16.74 -4.50
N ASP A 219 18.83 -16.58 -4.20
CA ASP A 219 19.66 -15.43 -4.56
C ASP A 219 19.93 -15.29 -6.07
N GLU A 220 19.71 -16.38 -6.83
CA GLU A 220 19.81 -16.36 -8.29
C GLU A 220 18.50 -15.96 -8.99
N ALA A 221 17.43 -15.76 -8.23
CA ALA A 221 16.13 -15.35 -8.70
C ALA A 221 15.60 -14.20 -7.82
N VAL A 222 15.72 -12.98 -8.31
CA VAL A 222 15.34 -11.77 -7.58
C VAL A 222 14.21 -11.02 -8.27
N ASN A 223 13.31 -10.45 -7.50
CA ASN A 223 12.38 -9.45 -7.99
C ASN A 223 12.99 -8.05 -7.80
N LYS A 224 12.92 -7.25 -8.86
CA LYS A 224 13.28 -5.83 -8.84
C LYS A 224 12.02 -5.01 -8.70
N TYR A 225 12.02 -4.10 -7.76
CA TYR A 225 10.88 -3.26 -7.40
C TYR A 225 10.99 -1.90 -8.08
N PRO A 226 10.18 -1.62 -9.09
CA PRO A 226 10.09 -0.30 -9.69
C PRO A 226 9.06 0.57 -8.98
N ILE A 227 9.34 1.88 -8.96
CA ILE A 227 8.43 2.95 -8.55
C ILE A 227 8.33 3.99 -9.66
N ALA A 228 7.15 4.57 -9.85
CA ALA A 228 6.89 5.58 -10.88
C ALA A 228 5.76 6.53 -10.47
N LEU A 229 5.78 7.74 -11.01
CA LEU A 229 4.62 8.64 -11.02
C LEU A 229 3.56 8.11 -11.96
N VAL A 230 2.29 8.25 -11.58
CA VAL A 230 1.17 8.00 -12.48
C VAL A 230 1.01 9.21 -13.42
N SER A 231 0.94 8.94 -14.73
CA SER A 231 0.96 9.99 -15.76
C SER A 231 -0.21 10.97 -15.63
N ALA A 232 -1.37 10.49 -15.20
CA ALA A 232 -2.60 11.27 -14.99
C ALA A 232 -2.63 12.04 -13.66
N SER A 233 -1.68 11.81 -12.74
CA SER A 233 -1.65 12.51 -11.45
C SER A 233 -1.56 14.02 -11.62
N THR A 234 -2.37 14.74 -10.86
CA THR A 234 -2.32 16.20 -10.72
C THR A 234 -1.45 16.67 -9.55
N LYS A 235 -0.91 15.71 -8.77
CA LYS A 235 -0.10 15.94 -7.57
C LYS A 235 1.36 15.51 -7.77
N LYS A 236 1.87 15.65 -8.99
CA LYS A 236 3.21 15.17 -9.40
C LYS A 236 4.34 15.68 -8.51
N ASP A 237 4.25 16.92 -8.02
CA ASP A 237 5.28 17.49 -7.15
C ASP A 237 5.39 16.72 -5.82
N TYR A 238 4.25 16.36 -5.21
CA TYR A 238 4.25 15.54 -3.98
C TYR A 238 4.61 14.08 -4.26
N GLY A 239 4.11 13.52 -5.37
CA GLY A 239 4.51 12.19 -5.79
C GLY A 239 6.01 12.08 -6.04
N GLN A 240 6.65 13.09 -6.64
CA GLN A 240 8.09 13.11 -6.84
C GLN A 240 8.84 13.21 -5.49
N LYS A 241 8.39 14.07 -4.57
CA LYS A 241 8.97 14.13 -3.21
C LYS A 241 8.88 12.79 -2.49
N TRP A 242 7.78 12.05 -2.66
CA TRP A 242 7.64 10.70 -2.11
C TRP A 242 8.68 9.75 -2.71
N ILE A 243 8.82 9.72 -4.04
CA ILE A 243 9.84 8.93 -4.73
C ILE A 243 11.25 9.31 -4.28
N ASP A 244 11.53 10.62 -4.17
CA ASP A 244 12.81 11.12 -3.70
C ASP A 244 13.13 10.67 -2.26
N LEU A 245 12.11 10.63 -1.36
CA LEU A 245 12.27 10.08 -0.02
C LEU A 245 12.59 8.59 -0.05
N VAL A 246 11.85 7.79 -0.83
CA VAL A 246 12.11 6.34 -1.01
C VAL A 246 13.53 6.09 -1.51
N LEU A 247 14.03 6.93 -2.43
CA LEU A 247 15.38 6.83 -3.01
C LEU A 247 16.47 7.47 -2.16
N SER A 248 16.13 8.25 -1.13
CA SER A 248 17.08 8.92 -0.25
C SER A 248 17.90 7.91 0.56
N THR A 249 19.04 8.37 1.10
CA THR A 249 19.83 7.54 2.00
C THR A 249 19.03 7.06 3.21
N GLY A 250 18.16 7.92 3.77
CA GLY A 250 17.30 7.56 4.90
C GLY A 250 16.27 6.51 4.50
N GLY A 251 15.56 6.73 3.38
CA GLY A 251 14.57 5.78 2.88
C GLY A 251 15.17 4.43 2.51
N GLN A 252 16.36 4.43 1.90
CA GLN A 252 17.06 3.18 1.59
C GLN A 252 17.52 2.45 2.87
N ALA A 253 17.92 3.15 3.93
CA ALA A 253 18.28 2.52 5.21
C ALA A 253 17.08 1.80 5.85
N ILE A 254 15.89 2.39 5.84
CA ILE A 254 14.64 1.76 6.30
C ILE A 254 14.35 0.48 5.49
N LEU A 255 14.49 0.55 4.18
CA LEU A 255 14.27 -0.59 3.29
C LEU A 255 15.30 -1.71 3.53
N GLU A 256 16.59 -1.36 3.73
CA GLU A 256 17.65 -2.33 4.05
C GLU A 256 17.42 -3.01 5.41
N GLU A 257 17.01 -2.25 6.44
CA GLU A 257 16.71 -2.80 7.77
C GLU A 257 15.55 -3.79 7.71
N ALA A 258 14.55 -3.55 6.87
CA ALA A 258 13.46 -4.49 6.60
C ALA A 258 13.87 -5.70 5.75
N GLY A 259 15.11 -5.77 5.27
CA GLY A 259 15.67 -6.91 4.54
C GLY A 259 15.62 -6.82 3.02
N PHE A 260 15.21 -5.68 2.46
CA PHE A 260 15.39 -5.43 1.04
C PHE A 260 16.87 -5.24 0.70
N THR A 261 17.22 -5.50 -0.55
CA THR A 261 18.55 -5.18 -1.06
C THR A 261 18.47 -3.95 -1.97
N PRO A 262 19.29 -2.90 -1.75
CA PRO A 262 19.29 -1.73 -2.62
C PRO A 262 19.51 -2.10 -4.08
N ALA A 263 18.90 -1.36 -4.99
CA ALA A 263 19.17 -1.53 -6.40
C ALA A 263 20.62 -1.15 -6.72
N ALA A 264 21.29 -1.96 -7.53
CA ALA A 264 22.59 -1.60 -8.04
C ALA A 264 22.50 -0.30 -8.86
N LYS A 265 23.36 0.68 -8.53
CA LYS A 265 23.45 1.97 -9.23
C LYS A 265 24.06 1.80 -10.62
#